data_562e71ab982301ba546e39b6dfc5a5b6
#
_entry.id   562e71ab982301ba546e39b6dfc5a5b6
#
_cell.length_a   1.000
_cell.length_b   1.000
_cell.length_c   1.000
_cell.angle_alpha   90.00
_cell.angle_beta   90.00
_cell.angle_gamma   90.00
#
_symmetry.space_group_name_H-M   'P 1'
#
loop_
_entity.id
_entity.type
_entity.pdbx_description
1 polymer ?
#
loop_
_entity_poly.entity_id
_entity_poly.type
_entity_poly.pdbx_seq_one_letter_code
_entity_poly.pdbx_strand_id
1 'polypeptide(L)'
;MSFLYVNENGATIAIDGGYYVVKQKNGLVRKIPKETLESITIYGNVNITEACIRSCLRQGVCINYFSSSGAYFGRLSSTRHEKADRLRQQVHASEDKEFCLDFAKKIISAKIHNQIVVCRRYGEKFDLNDEFKYMSIAEKKVLDSESIESLMGYEGMAAKAYFSALSKLVSPAFKFNGRTRQPPKDPFNSMLSLGYTILLYEIYGEIENRGLSPYIGFMHSERDGNPALANDLMEEWRSVVVDSVVLSLVQGNEISIEQFEPADETGGVYLTKSGGKIFINKMEMKLRSENRYLKLYQERNSVRRCFYLQSTSFLRMIQEKDLSLYEPIRIR
;
A
#
# COMPACT_ATOMS: atom_id res chain seq x y z
N MET A 1 -6.37 18.56 2.00
CA MET A 1 -5.25 17.60 1.91
C MET A 1 -4.85 17.45 0.46
N SER A 2 -3.58 17.65 0.14
CA SER A 2 -3.02 17.55 -1.21
C SER A 2 -1.80 16.65 -1.18
N PHE A 3 -1.69 15.77 -2.19
CA PHE A 3 -0.56 14.87 -2.38
C PHE A 3 0.05 15.20 -3.75
N LEU A 4 1.35 15.41 -3.79
CA LEU A 4 2.07 15.81 -5.00
C LEU A 4 2.89 14.65 -5.52
N TYR A 5 2.55 14.16 -6.72
CA TYR A 5 3.33 13.17 -7.47
C TYR A 5 4.01 13.86 -8.65
N VAL A 6 5.33 13.74 -8.72
CA VAL A 6 6.13 14.32 -9.80
C VAL A 6 6.94 13.23 -10.48
N ASN A 7 6.61 12.94 -11.74
CA ASN A 7 7.23 11.88 -12.54
C ASN A 7 7.83 12.41 -13.87
N GLU A 8 8.02 13.73 -13.97
CA GLU A 8 8.57 14.34 -15.16
C GLU A 8 10.05 14.65 -14.98
N ASN A 9 10.89 13.96 -15.77
CA ASN A 9 12.33 14.15 -15.72
C ASN A 9 12.74 15.60 -16.03
N GLY A 10 13.49 16.19 -15.10
CA GLY A 10 13.99 17.56 -15.18
C GLY A 10 12.97 18.60 -14.73
N ALA A 11 11.82 18.21 -14.17
CA ALA A 11 10.97 19.12 -13.42
C ALA A 11 11.69 19.65 -12.19
N THR A 12 11.31 20.85 -11.73
CA THR A 12 11.85 21.45 -10.50
C THR A 12 10.74 21.77 -9.53
N ILE A 13 10.88 21.33 -8.28
CA ILE A 13 9.98 21.67 -7.18
C ILE A 13 10.64 22.77 -6.36
N ALA A 14 9.95 23.88 -6.17
CA ALA A 14 10.45 25.05 -5.46
C ALA A 14 9.35 25.67 -4.58
N ILE A 15 9.69 26.74 -3.87
CA ILE A 15 8.76 27.58 -3.12
C ILE A 15 8.66 28.93 -3.82
N ASP A 16 7.43 29.43 -3.92
CA ASP A 16 7.12 30.79 -4.37
C ASP A 16 5.99 31.33 -3.46
N GLY A 17 6.34 32.26 -2.60
CA GLY A 17 5.41 32.81 -1.60
C GLY A 17 4.82 31.73 -0.69
N GLY A 18 3.49 31.64 -0.60
CA GLY A 18 2.74 30.66 0.17
C GLY A 18 2.54 29.31 -0.54
N TYR A 19 3.22 29.05 -1.68
CA TYR A 19 2.96 27.88 -2.53
C TYR A 19 4.20 27.01 -2.71
N TYR A 20 4.00 25.68 -2.79
CA TYR A 20 4.91 24.79 -3.46
C TYR A 20 4.64 24.84 -4.96
N VAL A 21 5.68 24.98 -5.76
CA VAL A 21 5.58 25.23 -7.20
C VAL A 21 6.34 24.16 -7.95
N VAL A 22 5.66 23.49 -8.88
CA VAL A 22 6.29 22.53 -9.79
C VAL A 22 6.43 23.19 -11.16
N LYS A 23 7.67 23.39 -11.60
CA LYS A 23 8.02 23.92 -12.93
C LYS A 23 8.46 22.77 -13.82
N GLN A 24 7.76 22.57 -14.92
CA GLN A 24 8.09 21.57 -15.94
C GLN A 24 8.96 22.18 -17.04
N LYS A 25 9.72 21.36 -17.76
CA LYS A 25 10.58 21.83 -18.87
C LYS A 25 9.81 22.51 -20.00
N ASN A 26 8.54 22.14 -20.20
CA ASN A 26 7.64 22.73 -21.19
C ASN A 26 7.04 24.09 -20.76
N GLY A 27 7.48 24.64 -19.62
CA GLY A 27 6.99 25.90 -19.07
C GLY A 27 5.72 25.80 -18.24
N LEU A 28 5.10 24.61 -18.13
CA LEU A 28 3.92 24.43 -17.29
C LEU A 28 4.30 24.61 -15.80
N VAL A 29 3.50 25.41 -15.11
CA VAL A 29 3.69 25.68 -13.68
C VAL A 29 2.43 25.25 -12.92
N ARG A 30 2.62 24.41 -11.89
CA ARG A 30 1.54 24.04 -10.94
C ARG A 30 1.87 24.60 -9.57
N LYS A 31 0.88 25.20 -8.91
CA LYS A 31 1.00 25.77 -7.56
C LYS A 31 0.10 25.02 -6.59
N ILE A 32 0.64 24.67 -5.41
CA ILE A 32 -0.08 23.96 -4.35
C ILE A 32 0.12 24.77 -3.06
N PRO A 33 -0.96 25.17 -2.36
CA PRO A 33 -0.86 25.89 -1.10
C PRO A 33 -0.08 25.06 -0.06
N LYS A 34 0.81 25.70 0.69
CA LYS A 34 1.65 25.03 1.69
C LYS A 34 0.84 24.33 2.77
N GLU A 35 -0.27 24.92 3.18
CA GLU A 35 -1.14 24.45 4.25
C GLU A 35 -1.90 23.17 3.89
N THR A 36 -2.00 22.87 2.61
CA THR A 36 -2.77 21.70 2.13
C THR A 36 -1.90 20.51 1.79
N LEU A 37 -0.57 20.69 1.63
CA LEU A 37 0.32 19.62 1.18
C LEU A 37 0.68 18.69 2.32
N GLU A 38 0.44 17.39 2.13
CA GLU A 38 0.73 16.30 3.08
C GLU A 38 2.03 15.58 2.72
N SER A 39 2.25 15.33 1.44
CA SER A 39 3.48 14.66 0.98
C SER A 39 3.85 15.04 -0.45
N ILE A 40 5.15 14.86 -0.76
CA ILE A 40 5.71 14.92 -2.11
C ILE A 40 6.28 13.55 -2.43
N THR A 41 5.88 12.97 -3.56
CA THR A 41 6.44 11.72 -4.08
C THR A 41 7.10 11.98 -5.43
N ILE A 42 8.38 11.70 -5.51
CA ILE A 42 9.23 11.96 -6.67
C ILE A 42 9.59 10.65 -7.34
N TYR A 43 9.34 10.55 -8.64
CA TYR A 43 9.74 9.43 -9.50
C TYR A 43 10.79 9.89 -10.52
N GLY A 44 11.94 9.24 -10.52
CA GLY A 44 13.04 9.54 -11.45
C GLY A 44 13.77 10.86 -11.16
N ASN A 45 14.27 11.52 -12.19
CA ASN A 45 15.11 12.71 -12.07
C ASN A 45 14.30 14.00 -11.98
N VAL A 46 13.98 14.42 -10.76
CA VAL A 46 13.30 15.68 -10.43
C VAL A 46 14.18 16.48 -9.48
N ASN A 47 14.37 17.76 -9.75
CA ASN A 47 15.09 18.66 -8.87
C ASN A 47 14.15 19.20 -7.78
N ILE A 48 14.62 19.26 -6.55
CA ILE A 48 13.93 19.94 -5.47
C ILE A 48 14.86 20.95 -4.83
N THR A 49 14.41 22.20 -4.67
CA THR A 49 15.26 23.25 -4.09
C THR A 49 15.43 23.04 -2.59
N GLU A 50 16.59 23.43 -2.05
CA GLU A 50 16.87 23.35 -0.62
C GLU A 50 15.82 24.13 0.22
N ALA A 51 15.39 25.28 -0.24
CA ALA A 51 14.34 26.05 0.42
C ALA A 51 13.02 25.25 0.50
N CYS A 52 12.70 24.47 -0.55
CA CYS A 52 11.54 23.58 -0.53
C CYS A 52 11.70 22.46 0.48
N ILE A 53 12.87 21.79 0.50
CA ILE A 53 13.19 20.74 1.48
C ILE A 53 13.06 21.26 2.91
N ARG A 54 13.68 22.39 3.23
CA ARG A 54 13.58 23.00 4.56
C ARG A 54 12.13 23.32 4.96
N SER A 55 11.33 23.82 4.03
CA SER A 55 9.92 24.10 4.31
C SER A 55 9.15 22.82 4.59
N CYS A 56 9.34 21.78 3.79
CA CYS A 56 8.72 20.47 4.03
C CYS A 56 9.05 19.93 5.41
N LEU A 57 10.33 19.91 5.78
CA LEU A 57 10.78 19.43 7.11
C LEU A 57 10.18 20.26 8.26
N ARG A 58 10.09 21.60 8.13
CA ARG A 58 9.47 22.46 9.14
C ARG A 58 7.96 22.20 9.29
N GLN A 59 7.28 21.87 8.20
CA GLN A 59 5.83 21.66 8.22
C GLN A 59 5.43 20.20 8.47
N GLY A 60 6.39 19.27 8.48
CA GLY A 60 6.13 17.84 8.63
C GLY A 60 5.69 17.17 7.34
N VAL A 61 5.88 17.83 6.18
CA VAL A 61 5.61 17.26 4.85
C VAL A 61 6.72 16.28 4.49
N CYS A 62 6.36 15.02 4.24
CA CYS A 62 7.32 13.99 3.82
C CYS A 62 7.66 14.11 2.35
N ILE A 63 8.92 13.82 1.99
CA ILE A 63 9.37 13.73 0.60
C ILE A 63 9.86 12.31 0.35
N ASN A 64 9.19 11.58 -0.54
CA ASN A 64 9.50 10.20 -0.90
C ASN A 64 10.21 10.17 -2.26
N TYR A 65 11.28 9.39 -2.39
CA TYR A 65 12.07 9.25 -3.60
C TYR A 65 11.96 7.84 -4.16
N PHE A 66 11.59 7.74 -5.44
CA PHE A 66 11.49 6.49 -6.19
C PHE A 66 12.30 6.57 -7.49
N SER A 67 12.73 5.42 -7.99
CA SER A 67 13.20 5.32 -9.37
C SER A 67 12.07 5.61 -10.35
N SER A 68 12.40 5.82 -11.62
CA SER A 68 11.40 5.94 -12.69
C SER A 68 10.55 4.67 -12.86
N SER A 69 11.07 3.50 -12.46
CA SER A 69 10.38 2.20 -12.48
C SER A 69 9.64 1.88 -11.18
N GLY A 70 9.68 2.76 -10.16
CA GLY A 70 8.96 2.60 -8.90
C GLY A 70 9.74 1.93 -7.77
N ALA A 71 11.05 1.68 -7.92
CA ALA A 71 11.88 1.23 -6.80
C ALA A 71 12.06 2.38 -5.79
N TYR A 72 11.85 2.09 -4.52
CA TYR A 72 12.00 3.08 -3.45
C TYR A 72 13.47 3.30 -3.09
N PHE A 73 13.90 4.56 -3.01
CA PHE A 73 15.25 4.94 -2.62
C PHE A 73 15.35 5.41 -1.16
N GLY A 74 14.31 6.06 -0.66
CA GLY A 74 14.30 6.63 0.67
C GLY A 74 13.36 7.81 0.80
N ARG A 75 13.33 8.42 1.99
CA ARG A 75 12.50 9.58 2.27
C ARG A 75 13.24 10.61 3.13
N LEU A 76 12.77 11.86 3.03
CA LEU A 76 13.07 12.91 4.00
C LEU A 76 11.84 13.15 4.85
N SER A 77 11.99 12.99 6.16
CA SER A 77 10.93 13.22 7.15
C SER A 77 11.42 14.13 8.28
N SER A 78 10.47 14.77 8.94
CA SER A 78 10.75 15.63 10.09
C SER A 78 10.88 14.80 11.36
N THR A 79 11.80 15.14 12.25
CA THR A 79 11.96 14.52 13.58
C THR A 79 10.83 14.88 14.56
N ARG A 80 9.88 15.72 14.17
CA ARG A 80 8.76 16.16 15.03
C ARG A 80 7.89 15.03 15.55
N HIS A 81 7.87 13.89 14.84
CA HIS A 81 7.04 12.72 15.14
C HIS A 81 7.74 11.69 16.04
N GLU A 82 9.05 11.82 16.26
CA GLU A 82 9.83 10.89 17.07
C GLU A 82 9.34 10.90 18.54
N LYS A 83 8.94 9.74 19.06
CA LYS A 83 8.40 9.57 20.42
C LYS A 83 8.98 8.31 21.08
N ALA A 84 10.01 8.49 21.90
CA ALA A 84 10.72 7.37 22.53
C ALA A 84 9.80 6.43 23.35
N ASP A 85 8.80 6.99 24.04
CA ASP A 85 7.89 6.18 24.85
C ASP A 85 6.98 5.29 24.00
N ARG A 86 6.51 5.79 22.85
CA ARG A 86 5.70 5.01 21.91
C ARG A 86 6.52 3.87 21.30
N LEU A 87 7.79 4.15 20.99
CA LEU A 87 8.69 3.13 20.46
C LEU A 87 8.94 2.01 21.49
N ARG A 88 9.17 2.35 22.76
CA ARG A 88 9.29 1.34 23.83
C ARG A 88 8.01 0.51 23.97
N GLN A 89 6.84 1.15 23.96
CA GLN A 89 5.55 0.45 24.03
C GLN A 89 5.38 -0.50 22.86
N GLN A 90 5.77 -0.08 21.64
CA GLN A 90 5.74 -0.94 20.46
C GLN A 90 6.65 -2.15 20.61
N VAL A 91 7.91 -1.97 21.04
CA VAL A 91 8.86 -3.07 21.29
C VAL A 91 8.27 -4.07 22.29
N HIS A 92 7.82 -3.58 23.46
CA HIS A 92 7.24 -4.48 24.47
C HIS A 92 5.99 -5.23 24.00
N ALA A 93 5.14 -4.57 23.17
CA ALA A 93 3.96 -5.22 22.61
C ALA A 93 4.33 -6.25 21.54
N SER A 94 5.39 -6.04 20.75
CA SER A 94 5.86 -6.99 19.73
C SER A 94 6.55 -8.23 20.31
N GLU A 95 7.01 -8.17 21.56
CA GLU A 95 7.56 -9.31 22.29
C GLU A 95 6.48 -10.23 22.92
N ASP A 96 5.25 -9.73 23.03
CA ASP A 96 4.11 -10.51 23.56
C ASP A 96 3.54 -11.41 22.45
N LYS A 97 3.88 -12.69 22.50
CA LYS A 97 3.52 -13.68 21.48
C LYS A 97 2.02 -13.93 21.37
N GLU A 98 1.28 -13.89 22.48
CA GLU A 98 -0.17 -14.09 22.48
C GLU A 98 -0.86 -12.88 21.84
N PHE A 99 -0.47 -11.68 22.23
CA PHE A 99 -0.95 -10.44 21.64
C PHE A 99 -0.67 -10.37 20.13
N CYS A 100 0.56 -10.73 19.70
CA CYS A 100 0.93 -10.79 18.29
C CYS A 100 0.10 -11.80 17.50
N LEU A 101 -0.13 -13.00 18.05
CA LEU A 101 -0.92 -14.03 17.40
C LEU A 101 -2.38 -13.58 17.21
N ASP A 102 -2.98 -13.01 18.24
CA ASP A 102 -4.37 -12.56 18.18
C ASP A 102 -4.54 -11.35 17.24
N PHE A 103 -3.56 -10.45 17.20
CA PHE A 103 -3.50 -9.38 16.19
C PHE A 103 -3.40 -9.96 14.78
N ALA A 104 -2.49 -10.92 14.55
CA ALA A 104 -2.31 -11.58 13.26
C ALA A 104 -3.58 -12.29 12.79
N LYS A 105 -4.31 -12.97 13.66
CA LYS A 105 -5.61 -13.59 13.36
C LYS A 105 -6.60 -12.57 12.82
N LYS A 106 -6.71 -11.42 13.47
CA LYS A 106 -7.59 -10.31 13.01
C LYS A 106 -7.23 -9.84 11.61
N ILE A 107 -5.96 -9.52 11.36
CA ILE A 107 -5.48 -8.99 10.09
C ILE A 107 -5.65 -10.00 8.95
N ILE A 108 -5.17 -11.23 9.14
CA ILE A 108 -5.18 -12.23 8.06
C ILE A 108 -6.59 -12.72 7.75
N SER A 109 -7.46 -12.88 8.76
CA SER A 109 -8.86 -13.18 8.51
C SER A 109 -9.54 -12.07 7.70
N ALA A 110 -9.29 -10.80 8.03
CA ALA A 110 -9.82 -9.67 7.25
C ALA A 110 -9.26 -9.61 5.82
N LYS A 111 -7.96 -9.88 5.64
CA LYS A 111 -7.31 -10.02 4.33
C LYS A 111 -8.03 -11.03 3.45
N ILE A 112 -8.20 -12.27 3.96
CA ILE A 112 -8.83 -13.36 3.19
C ILE A 112 -10.29 -13.02 2.86
N HIS A 113 -11.03 -12.49 3.82
CA HIS A 113 -12.39 -12.00 3.59
C HIS A 113 -12.44 -10.98 2.45
N ASN A 114 -11.58 -9.96 2.50
CA ASN A 114 -11.52 -8.90 1.48
C ASN A 114 -11.14 -9.45 0.10
N GLN A 115 -10.22 -10.43 0.04
CA GLN A 115 -9.87 -11.12 -1.19
C GLN A 115 -11.06 -11.86 -1.80
N ILE A 116 -11.84 -12.59 -1.00
CA ILE A 116 -13.08 -13.27 -1.44
C ILE A 116 -14.06 -12.24 -2.02
N VAL A 117 -14.29 -11.13 -1.32
CA VAL A 117 -15.22 -10.10 -1.79
C VAL A 117 -14.75 -9.44 -3.08
N VAL A 118 -13.46 -9.14 -3.21
CA VAL A 118 -12.90 -8.61 -4.47
C VAL A 118 -13.10 -9.61 -5.62
N CYS A 119 -12.78 -10.89 -5.41
CA CYS A 119 -12.99 -11.91 -6.43
C CYS A 119 -14.47 -12.06 -6.81
N ARG A 120 -15.41 -11.99 -5.88
CA ARG A 120 -16.85 -12.01 -6.19
C ARG A 120 -17.26 -10.80 -7.02
N ARG A 121 -16.80 -9.62 -6.69
CA ARG A 121 -17.15 -8.37 -7.39
C ARG A 121 -16.68 -8.34 -8.85
N TYR A 122 -15.48 -8.83 -9.11
CA TYR A 122 -14.90 -8.85 -10.45
C TYR A 122 -15.13 -10.17 -11.20
N GLY A 123 -15.59 -11.21 -10.50
CA GLY A 123 -15.69 -12.57 -11.01
C GLY A 123 -17.12 -13.10 -11.24
N GLU A 124 -18.13 -12.22 -11.30
CA GLU A 124 -19.55 -12.64 -11.43
C GLU A 124 -19.79 -13.62 -12.59
N LYS A 125 -19.03 -13.53 -13.69
CA LYS A 125 -19.15 -14.35 -14.89
C LYS A 125 -18.22 -15.59 -14.91
N PHE A 126 -17.46 -15.82 -13.84
CA PHE A 126 -16.42 -16.85 -13.78
C PHE A 126 -16.76 -17.89 -12.70
N ASP A 127 -16.44 -19.15 -12.97
CA ASP A 127 -16.52 -20.20 -11.95
C ASP A 127 -15.27 -20.17 -11.05
N LEU A 128 -15.48 -19.72 -9.80
CA LEU A 128 -14.49 -19.60 -8.74
C LEU A 128 -14.86 -20.41 -7.50
N ASN A 129 -15.75 -21.38 -7.61
CA ASN A 129 -16.29 -22.12 -6.47
C ASN A 129 -15.20 -22.85 -5.66
N ASP A 130 -14.25 -23.47 -6.36
CA ASP A 130 -13.14 -24.16 -5.70
C ASP A 130 -12.24 -23.18 -4.96
N GLU A 131 -11.87 -22.08 -5.60
CA GLU A 131 -11.04 -21.04 -4.95
C GLU A 131 -11.74 -20.47 -3.72
N PHE A 132 -13.01 -20.15 -3.79
CA PHE A 132 -13.79 -19.66 -2.65
C PHE A 132 -13.86 -20.68 -1.51
N LYS A 133 -14.02 -21.97 -1.84
CA LYS A 133 -14.01 -23.05 -0.86
C LYS A 133 -12.68 -23.10 -0.09
N TYR A 134 -11.54 -23.09 -0.82
CA TYR A 134 -10.23 -23.12 -0.20
C TYR A 134 -9.95 -21.87 0.65
N MET A 135 -10.30 -20.69 0.14
CA MET A 135 -10.12 -19.44 0.88
C MET A 135 -10.99 -19.40 2.15
N SER A 136 -12.25 -19.86 2.09
CA SER A 136 -13.14 -19.89 3.24
C SER A 136 -12.70 -20.89 4.30
N ILE A 137 -12.14 -22.03 3.91
CA ILE A 137 -11.53 -23.00 4.85
C ILE A 137 -10.31 -22.36 5.52
N ALA A 138 -9.45 -21.70 4.73
CA ALA A 138 -8.27 -21.04 5.26
C ALA A 138 -8.63 -19.92 6.26
N GLU A 139 -9.64 -19.08 5.95
CA GLU A 139 -10.12 -18.03 6.84
C GLU A 139 -10.54 -18.57 8.21
N LYS A 140 -11.27 -19.69 8.25
CA LYS A 140 -11.65 -20.34 9.50
C LYS A 140 -10.43 -20.88 10.24
N LYS A 141 -9.52 -21.56 9.54
CA LYS A 141 -8.31 -22.15 10.14
C LYS A 141 -7.34 -21.10 10.68
N VAL A 142 -7.28 -19.92 10.08
CA VAL A 142 -6.52 -18.77 10.62
C VAL A 142 -7.00 -18.42 12.03
N LEU A 143 -8.31 -18.40 12.28
CA LEU A 143 -8.86 -18.08 13.60
C LEU A 143 -8.55 -19.16 14.66
N ASP A 144 -8.43 -20.41 14.25
CA ASP A 144 -8.11 -21.56 15.10
C ASP A 144 -6.60 -21.76 15.29
N SER A 145 -5.74 -20.92 14.68
CA SER A 145 -4.27 -21.10 14.73
C SER A 145 -3.72 -20.87 16.14
N GLU A 146 -2.76 -21.72 16.55
CA GLU A 146 -2.09 -21.64 17.84
C GLU A 146 -0.70 -20.98 17.76
N SER A 147 -0.20 -20.71 16.55
CA SER A 147 1.07 -20.03 16.32
C SER A 147 1.06 -19.19 15.04
N ILE A 148 1.96 -18.21 14.95
CA ILE A 148 2.17 -17.39 13.75
C ILE A 148 2.55 -18.27 12.55
N GLU A 149 3.38 -19.30 12.76
CA GLU A 149 3.82 -20.20 11.70
C GLU A 149 2.64 -20.98 11.10
N SER A 150 1.75 -21.53 11.94
CA SER A 150 0.55 -22.24 11.47
C SER A 150 -0.41 -21.29 10.75
N LEU A 151 -0.58 -20.08 11.28
CA LEU A 151 -1.40 -19.02 10.69
C LEU A 151 -0.88 -18.65 9.28
N MET A 152 0.43 -18.43 9.15
CA MET A 152 1.06 -18.10 7.85
C MET A 152 0.97 -19.26 6.85
N GLY A 153 0.93 -20.51 7.32
CA GLY A 153 0.65 -21.68 6.47
C GLY A 153 -0.75 -21.62 5.86
N TYR A 154 -1.77 -21.28 6.63
CA TYR A 154 -3.15 -21.10 6.11
C TYR A 154 -3.28 -19.85 5.25
N GLU A 155 -2.58 -18.77 5.59
CA GLU A 155 -2.49 -17.59 4.72
C GLU A 155 -1.93 -17.95 3.34
N GLY A 156 -0.84 -18.71 3.28
CA GLY A 156 -0.23 -19.20 2.04
C GLY A 156 -1.19 -20.07 1.20
N MET A 157 -2.00 -20.93 1.85
CA MET A 157 -3.05 -21.69 1.17
C MET A 157 -4.11 -20.77 0.56
N ALA A 158 -4.58 -19.77 1.30
CA ALA A 158 -5.53 -18.78 0.80
C ALA A 158 -4.95 -17.96 -0.35
N ALA A 159 -3.68 -17.52 -0.23
CA ALA A 159 -2.99 -16.75 -1.26
C ALA A 159 -2.86 -17.53 -2.57
N LYS A 160 -2.55 -18.84 -2.52
CA LYS A 160 -2.50 -19.68 -3.71
C LYS A 160 -3.86 -19.74 -4.43
N ALA A 161 -4.95 -19.96 -3.68
CA ALA A 161 -6.30 -19.97 -4.24
C ALA A 161 -6.70 -18.60 -4.78
N TYR A 162 -6.37 -17.53 -4.08
CA TYR A 162 -6.62 -16.15 -4.48
C TYR A 162 -5.94 -15.80 -5.81
N PHE A 163 -4.64 -16.07 -5.96
CA PHE A 163 -3.92 -15.78 -7.21
C PHE A 163 -4.37 -16.68 -8.36
N SER A 164 -4.83 -17.91 -8.10
CA SER A 164 -5.53 -18.73 -9.08
C SER A 164 -6.82 -18.04 -9.56
N ALA A 165 -7.64 -17.55 -8.62
CA ALA A 165 -8.85 -16.80 -8.96
C ALA A 165 -8.53 -15.56 -9.81
N LEU A 166 -7.59 -14.71 -9.37
CA LEU A 166 -7.20 -13.52 -10.13
C LEU A 166 -6.76 -13.82 -11.56
N SER A 167 -6.01 -14.92 -11.76
CA SER A 167 -5.57 -15.34 -13.10
C SER A 167 -6.72 -15.75 -14.00
N LYS A 168 -7.84 -16.25 -13.45
CA LYS A 168 -9.06 -16.53 -14.20
C LYS A 168 -9.81 -15.26 -14.63
N LEU A 169 -9.68 -14.17 -13.84
CA LEU A 169 -10.42 -12.91 -14.03
C LEU A 169 -9.85 -11.99 -15.12
N VAL A 170 -8.68 -12.30 -15.66
CA VAL A 170 -7.99 -11.41 -16.61
C VAL A 170 -8.01 -12.00 -18.02
N SER A 171 -7.91 -11.10 -19.02
CA SER A 171 -7.83 -11.52 -20.42
C SER A 171 -6.54 -12.31 -20.71
N PRO A 172 -6.49 -13.12 -21.79
CA PRO A 172 -5.31 -13.92 -22.13
C PRO A 172 -4.00 -13.12 -22.20
N ALA A 173 -4.07 -11.85 -22.63
CA ALA A 173 -2.91 -10.97 -22.72
C ALA A 173 -2.30 -10.61 -21.35
N PHE A 174 -3.09 -10.62 -20.29
CA PHE A 174 -2.67 -10.32 -18.91
C PHE A 174 -2.58 -11.56 -18.02
N LYS A 175 -2.71 -12.77 -18.60
CA LYS A 175 -2.59 -14.00 -17.82
C LYS A 175 -1.21 -14.12 -17.18
N PHE A 176 -1.21 -14.64 -15.98
CA PHE A 176 -0.01 -14.86 -15.17
C PHE A 176 -0.11 -16.21 -14.45
N ASN A 177 1.03 -16.76 -14.07
CA ASN A 177 1.12 -18.04 -13.37
C ASN A 177 1.64 -17.82 -11.94
N GLY A 178 0.76 -17.32 -11.07
CA GLY A 178 1.11 -17.02 -9.70
C GLY A 178 1.85 -15.70 -9.50
N ARG A 179 2.15 -15.38 -8.25
CA ARG A 179 2.76 -14.11 -7.85
C ARG A 179 4.28 -14.14 -8.04
N THR A 180 4.80 -13.27 -8.92
CA THR A 180 6.24 -13.01 -9.08
C THR A 180 6.56 -11.58 -8.63
N ARG A 181 7.71 -11.36 -7.92
CA ARG A 181 7.97 -10.09 -7.25
C ARG A 181 9.23 -9.37 -7.74
N GLN A 182 10.36 -10.04 -7.74
CA GLN A 182 11.69 -9.46 -7.99
C GLN A 182 12.49 -10.37 -8.91
N PRO A 183 12.44 -10.10 -10.21
CA PRO A 183 11.59 -9.15 -10.91
C PRO A 183 10.16 -9.68 -11.16
N PRO A 184 9.17 -8.81 -11.43
CA PRO A 184 7.86 -9.25 -11.94
C PRO A 184 8.03 -9.80 -13.36
N LYS A 185 7.43 -10.96 -13.65
CA LYS A 185 7.64 -11.69 -14.92
C LYS A 185 6.56 -11.45 -15.98
N ASP A 186 5.55 -10.69 -15.66
CA ASP A 186 4.41 -10.42 -16.51
C ASP A 186 3.77 -9.06 -16.18
N PRO A 187 2.95 -8.51 -17.10
CA PRO A 187 2.30 -7.21 -16.92
C PRO A 187 1.42 -7.09 -15.67
N PHE A 188 0.69 -8.16 -15.31
CA PHE A 188 -0.18 -8.15 -14.14
C PHE A 188 0.64 -8.04 -12.84
N ASN A 189 1.68 -8.86 -12.71
CA ASN A 189 2.61 -8.80 -11.57
C ASN A 189 3.41 -7.50 -11.52
N SER A 190 3.70 -6.87 -12.66
CA SER A 190 4.35 -5.56 -12.73
C SER A 190 3.48 -4.49 -12.05
N MET A 191 2.19 -4.42 -12.40
CA MET A 191 1.24 -3.50 -11.77
C MET A 191 1.05 -3.78 -10.28
N LEU A 192 0.93 -5.06 -9.88
CA LEU A 192 0.82 -5.44 -8.47
C LEU A 192 2.07 -4.99 -7.68
N SER A 193 3.27 -5.17 -8.25
CA SER A 193 4.51 -4.81 -7.55
C SER A 193 4.61 -3.30 -7.33
N LEU A 194 4.34 -2.49 -8.35
CA LEU A 194 4.31 -1.04 -8.22
C LEU A 194 3.21 -0.58 -7.25
N GLY A 195 2.01 -1.15 -7.37
CA GLY A 195 0.89 -0.80 -6.50
C GLY A 195 1.13 -1.13 -5.03
N TYR A 196 1.70 -2.30 -4.73
CA TYR A 196 2.05 -2.66 -3.35
C TYR A 196 3.17 -1.79 -2.80
N THR A 197 4.11 -1.35 -3.63
CA THR A 197 5.14 -0.40 -3.21
C THR A 197 4.52 0.96 -2.85
N ILE A 198 3.62 1.48 -3.67
CA ILE A 198 2.90 2.73 -3.37
C ILE A 198 2.12 2.58 -2.05
N LEU A 199 1.32 1.51 -1.91
CA LEU A 199 0.51 1.26 -0.72
C LEU A 199 1.36 1.13 0.54
N LEU A 200 2.48 0.40 0.45
CA LEU A 200 3.42 0.21 1.55
C LEU A 200 3.91 1.56 2.08
N TYR A 201 4.34 2.46 1.23
CA TYR A 201 4.92 3.73 1.65
C TYR A 201 3.87 4.78 2.05
N GLU A 202 2.61 4.66 1.62
CA GLU A 202 1.49 5.40 2.21
C GLU A 202 1.29 5.02 3.69
N ILE A 203 1.25 3.72 3.99
CA ILE A 203 1.08 3.20 5.37
C ILE A 203 2.33 3.44 6.22
N TYR A 204 3.52 3.21 5.65
CA TYR A 204 4.81 3.50 6.28
C TYR A 204 4.85 4.92 6.83
N GLY A 205 4.45 5.90 6.01
CA GLY A 205 4.41 7.30 6.41
C GLY A 205 3.48 7.55 7.61
N GLU A 206 2.33 6.90 7.65
CA GLU A 206 1.39 7.06 8.75
C GLU A 206 1.88 6.41 10.05
N ILE A 207 2.62 5.30 9.97
CA ILE A 207 3.26 4.67 11.13
C ILE A 207 4.28 5.63 11.75
N GLU A 208 5.20 6.19 10.95
CA GLU A 208 6.20 7.16 11.44
C GLU A 208 5.54 8.43 11.99
N ASN A 209 4.48 8.94 11.35
CA ASN A 209 3.73 10.10 11.84
C ASN A 209 3.12 9.86 13.24
N ARG A 210 3.00 8.61 13.68
CA ARG A 210 2.56 8.22 15.04
C ARG A 210 3.73 8.00 16.01
N GLY A 211 4.98 8.18 15.57
CA GLY A 211 6.18 7.92 16.37
C GLY A 211 6.40 6.45 16.64
N LEU A 212 5.98 5.61 15.71
CA LEU A 212 6.20 4.15 15.71
C LEU A 212 7.26 3.80 14.67
N SER A 213 7.95 2.68 14.86
CA SER A 213 8.88 2.14 13.87
C SER A 213 8.14 1.27 12.84
N PRO A 214 8.28 1.55 11.55
CA PRO A 214 7.74 0.66 10.51
C PRO A 214 8.40 -0.72 10.47
N TYR A 215 9.56 -0.88 11.10
CA TYR A 215 10.37 -2.11 11.06
C TYR A 215 10.04 -3.12 12.16
N ILE A 216 9.47 -2.68 13.28
CA ILE A 216 9.09 -3.54 14.40
C ILE A 216 7.67 -4.06 14.15
N GLY A 217 7.59 -5.30 13.64
CA GLY A 217 6.35 -5.97 13.25
C GLY A 217 5.75 -6.83 14.38
N PHE A 218 4.54 -7.33 14.11
CA PHE A 218 3.78 -8.18 15.02
C PHE A 218 3.47 -9.54 14.40
N MET A 219 3.66 -9.67 13.07
CA MET A 219 3.34 -10.87 12.32
C MET A 219 4.49 -11.29 11.39
N HIS A 220 4.99 -10.36 10.58
CA HIS A 220 6.12 -10.63 9.71
C HIS A 220 7.44 -10.60 10.48
N SER A 221 8.35 -11.54 10.14
CA SER A 221 9.68 -11.56 10.73
C SER A 221 10.46 -10.29 10.42
N GLU A 222 11.11 -9.75 11.44
CA GLU A 222 12.03 -8.64 11.29
C GLU A 222 13.27 -9.07 10.49
N ARG A 223 13.58 -8.30 9.47
CA ARG A 223 14.77 -8.44 8.63
C ARG A 223 15.28 -7.06 8.28
N ASP A 224 16.58 -6.92 8.14
CA ASP A 224 17.20 -5.67 7.73
C ASP A 224 16.57 -5.13 6.44
N GLY A 225 16.16 -3.87 6.48
CA GLY A 225 15.55 -3.19 5.35
C GLY A 225 14.09 -3.59 5.04
N ASN A 226 13.49 -4.55 5.78
CA ASN A 226 12.09 -4.94 5.58
C ASN A 226 11.18 -4.24 6.60
N PRO A 227 10.28 -3.33 6.20
CA PRO A 227 9.37 -2.64 7.10
C PRO A 227 8.22 -3.57 7.55
N ALA A 228 8.51 -4.43 8.53
CA ALA A 228 7.62 -5.50 8.98
C ALA A 228 6.24 -5.00 9.40
N LEU A 229 6.14 -3.94 10.25
CA LEU A 229 4.85 -3.39 10.66
C LEU A 229 4.07 -2.79 9.49
N ALA A 230 4.75 -2.10 8.57
CA ALA A 230 4.06 -1.55 7.41
C ALA A 230 3.51 -2.68 6.51
N ASN A 231 4.23 -3.80 6.38
CA ASN A 231 3.73 -4.99 5.72
C ASN A 231 2.54 -5.61 6.46
N ASP A 232 2.59 -5.70 7.80
CA ASP A 232 1.48 -6.22 8.61
C ASP A 232 0.20 -5.41 8.37
N LEU A 233 0.25 -4.09 8.53
CA LEU A 233 -0.91 -3.22 8.39
C LEU A 233 -1.39 -3.08 6.94
N MET A 234 -0.54 -3.37 5.96
CA MET A 234 -0.91 -3.33 4.55
C MET A 234 -1.77 -4.54 4.13
N GLU A 235 -1.68 -5.67 4.82
CA GLU A 235 -2.29 -6.94 4.38
C GLU A 235 -3.80 -6.82 4.14
N GLU A 236 -4.52 -6.16 5.01
CA GLU A 236 -5.97 -5.97 4.88
C GLU A 236 -6.37 -5.05 3.72
N TRP A 237 -5.45 -4.20 3.24
CA TRP A 237 -5.68 -3.23 2.18
C TRP A 237 -5.25 -3.70 0.78
N ARG A 238 -4.39 -4.71 0.68
CA ARG A 238 -3.81 -5.15 -0.61
C ARG A 238 -4.87 -5.38 -1.67
N SER A 239 -5.83 -6.24 -1.40
CA SER A 239 -6.88 -6.57 -2.37
C SER A 239 -7.85 -5.40 -2.61
N VAL A 240 -8.17 -4.67 -1.55
CA VAL A 240 -9.13 -3.55 -1.59
C VAL A 240 -8.61 -2.36 -2.39
N VAL A 241 -7.33 -2.09 -2.34
CA VAL A 241 -6.71 -0.93 -3.00
C VAL A 241 -6.02 -1.35 -4.29
N VAL A 242 -5.00 -2.19 -4.21
CA VAL A 242 -4.12 -2.48 -5.35
C VAL A 242 -4.77 -3.43 -6.34
N ASP A 243 -5.21 -4.61 -5.86
CA ASP A 243 -5.70 -5.66 -6.76
C ASP A 243 -6.98 -5.20 -7.46
N SER A 244 -7.85 -4.46 -6.74
CA SER A 244 -9.05 -3.87 -7.33
C SER A 244 -8.73 -2.83 -8.41
N VAL A 245 -7.65 -2.05 -8.26
CA VAL A 245 -7.18 -1.10 -9.28
C VAL A 245 -6.66 -1.84 -10.50
N VAL A 246 -5.82 -2.86 -10.30
CA VAL A 246 -5.27 -3.67 -11.39
C VAL A 246 -6.38 -4.37 -12.18
N LEU A 247 -7.33 -5.01 -11.49
CA LEU A 247 -8.49 -5.64 -12.13
C LEU A 247 -9.34 -4.62 -12.88
N SER A 248 -9.60 -3.44 -12.31
CA SER A 248 -10.35 -2.38 -12.96
C SER A 248 -9.68 -1.92 -14.26
N LEU A 249 -8.36 -1.73 -14.25
CA LEU A 249 -7.60 -1.31 -15.44
C LEU A 249 -7.66 -2.37 -16.56
N VAL A 250 -7.47 -3.65 -16.18
CA VAL A 250 -7.43 -4.76 -17.15
C VAL A 250 -8.83 -5.08 -17.71
N GLN A 251 -9.84 -5.24 -16.84
CA GLN A 251 -11.20 -5.55 -17.29
C GLN A 251 -11.89 -4.35 -17.95
N GLY A 252 -11.54 -3.13 -17.56
CA GLY A 252 -12.01 -1.89 -18.16
C GLY A 252 -11.31 -1.52 -19.48
N ASN A 253 -10.32 -2.30 -19.93
CA ASN A 253 -9.47 -1.99 -21.08
C ASN A 253 -8.84 -0.60 -21.02
N GLU A 254 -8.55 -0.13 -19.80
CA GLU A 254 -7.90 1.18 -19.56
C GLU A 254 -6.37 1.09 -19.72
N ILE A 255 -5.80 -0.11 -19.77
CA ILE A 255 -4.39 -0.39 -20.01
C ILE A 255 -4.25 -1.56 -21.00
N SER A 256 -3.30 -1.48 -21.92
CA SER A 256 -2.99 -2.55 -22.88
C SER A 256 -1.53 -3.02 -22.72
N ILE A 257 -1.15 -4.08 -23.42
CA ILE A 257 0.22 -4.65 -23.37
C ILE A 257 1.26 -3.65 -23.89
N GLU A 258 0.90 -2.74 -24.78
CA GLU A 258 1.79 -1.69 -25.31
C GLU A 258 2.26 -0.68 -24.26
N GLN A 259 1.62 -0.64 -23.09
CA GLN A 259 2.06 0.14 -21.94
C GLN A 259 3.10 -0.57 -21.07
N PHE A 260 3.66 -1.70 -21.55
CA PHE A 260 4.72 -2.41 -20.84
C PHE A 260 5.97 -2.51 -21.70
N GLU A 261 7.14 -2.39 -21.07
CA GLU A 261 8.43 -2.64 -21.69
C GLU A 261 8.58 -4.14 -21.95
N PRO A 262 9.26 -4.55 -23.03
CA PRO A 262 9.68 -5.94 -23.21
C PRO A 262 10.46 -6.44 -21.98
N ALA A 263 10.44 -7.74 -21.74
CA ALA A 263 11.19 -8.34 -20.64
C ALA A 263 12.68 -7.98 -20.78
N ASP A 264 13.26 -7.47 -19.67
CA ASP A 264 14.69 -7.16 -19.60
C ASP A 264 15.56 -8.43 -19.51
N GLU A 265 16.88 -8.27 -19.40
CA GLU A 265 17.84 -9.38 -19.29
C GLU A 265 17.57 -10.31 -18.09
N THR A 266 16.92 -9.77 -17.03
CA THR A 266 16.49 -10.54 -15.87
C THR A 266 15.13 -11.21 -16.09
N GLY A 267 14.47 -10.97 -17.22
CA GLY A 267 13.12 -11.36 -17.55
C GLY A 267 12.07 -10.53 -16.80
N GLY A 268 12.42 -9.37 -16.31
CA GLY A 268 11.52 -8.41 -15.64
C GLY A 268 10.67 -7.64 -16.65
N VAL A 269 9.39 -7.52 -16.38
CA VAL A 269 8.44 -6.73 -17.18
C VAL A 269 8.03 -5.50 -16.38
N TYR A 270 8.17 -4.32 -16.96
CA TYR A 270 7.89 -3.06 -16.31
C TYR A 270 6.96 -2.18 -17.12
N LEU A 271 6.24 -1.28 -16.46
CA LEU A 271 5.41 -0.28 -17.11
C LEU A 271 6.29 0.73 -17.88
N THR A 272 5.87 1.06 -19.11
CA THR A 272 6.41 2.22 -19.83
C THR A 272 6.09 3.52 -19.06
N LYS A 273 6.69 4.63 -19.44
CA LYS A 273 6.37 5.95 -18.85
C LYS A 273 4.87 6.29 -18.98
N SER A 274 4.24 5.96 -20.11
CA SER A 274 2.80 6.17 -20.33
C SER A 274 1.96 5.23 -19.47
N GLY A 275 2.30 3.94 -19.41
CA GLY A 275 1.65 2.95 -18.55
C GLY A 275 1.74 3.31 -17.07
N GLY A 276 2.92 3.71 -16.62
CA GLY A 276 3.13 4.20 -15.25
C GLY A 276 2.25 5.39 -14.89
N LYS A 277 2.07 6.34 -15.82
CA LYS A 277 1.18 7.49 -15.62
C LYS A 277 -0.29 7.07 -15.49
N ILE A 278 -0.76 6.15 -16.33
CA ILE A 278 -2.13 5.60 -16.26
C ILE A 278 -2.33 4.93 -14.90
N PHE A 279 -1.41 4.04 -14.53
CA PHE A 279 -1.48 3.28 -13.29
C PHE A 279 -1.47 4.19 -12.04
N ILE A 280 -0.51 5.12 -11.94
CA ILE A 280 -0.39 6.05 -10.81
C ILE A 280 -1.64 6.93 -10.68
N ASN A 281 -2.19 7.43 -11.79
CA ASN A 281 -3.42 8.20 -11.76
C ASN A 281 -4.60 7.38 -11.23
N LYS A 282 -4.73 6.11 -11.64
CA LYS A 282 -5.80 5.23 -11.15
C LYS A 282 -5.63 4.90 -9.68
N MET A 283 -4.39 4.65 -9.22
CA MET A 283 -4.07 4.48 -7.80
C MET A 283 -4.45 5.73 -6.99
N GLU A 284 -4.10 6.92 -7.49
CA GLU A 284 -4.43 8.17 -6.83
C GLU A 284 -5.95 8.39 -6.71
N MET A 285 -6.70 8.09 -7.77
CA MET A 285 -8.18 8.13 -7.72
C MET A 285 -8.72 7.17 -6.66
N LYS A 286 -8.17 5.96 -6.56
CA LYS A 286 -8.55 4.98 -5.54
C LYS A 286 -8.23 5.46 -4.13
N LEU A 287 -7.04 5.99 -3.90
CA LEU A 287 -6.60 6.49 -2.60
C LEU A 287 -7.43 7.69 -2.10
N ARG A 288 -7.98 8.49 -3.02
CA ARG A 288 -8.91 9.59 -2.72
C ARG A 288 -10.36 9.17 -2.62
N SER A 289 -10.72 7.97 -3.10
CA SER A 289 -12.11 7.52 -3.08
C SER A 289 -12.63 7.37 -1.64
N GLU A 290 -13.84 7.88 -1.40
CA GLU A 290 -14.46 7.89 -0.08
C GLU A 290 -15.48 6.78 0.07
N ASN A 291 -15.35 6.01 1.15
CA ASN A 291 -16.28 4.96 1.52
C ASN A 291 -16.32 4.78 3.06
N ARG A 292 -17.27 3.98 3.52
CA ARG A 292 -17.34 3.53 4.92
C ARG A 292 -16.52 2.27 5.11
N TYR A 293 -15.20 2.41 5.03
CA TYR A 293 -14.27 1.27 5.20
C TYR A 293 -14.15 0.82 6.66
N LEU A 294 -14.16 1.77 7.60
CA LEU A 294 -13.90 1.54 9.00
C LEU A 294 -15.24 1.58 9.77
N LYS A 295 -15.60 0.49 10.43
CA LYS A 295 -16.85 0.40 11.20
C LYS A 295 -16.85 1.31 12.44
N LEU A 296 -15.67 1.51 13.06
CA LEU A 296 -15.52 2.40 14.20
C LEU A 296 -15.81 3.88 13.88
N TYR A 297 -15.82 4.24 12.60
CA TYR A 297 -16.07 5.59 12.12
C TYR A 297 -17.29 5.60 11.21
N GLN A 298 -18.35 6.28 11.61
CA GLN A 298 -19.64 6.30 10.87
C GLN A 298 -19.57 7.09 9.55
N GLU A 299 -18.57 7.97 9.40
CA GLU A 299 -18.40 8.83 8.25
C GLU A 299 -17.74 8.11 7.07
N ARG A 300 -18.02 8.61 5.86
CA ARG A 300 -17.23 8.25 4.66
C ARG A 300 -15.86 8.90 4.77
N ASN A 301 -14.82 8.11 4.58
CA ASN A 301 -13.44 8.58 4.61
C ASN A 301 -12.71 8.13 3.35
N SER A 302 -11.78 8.94 2.88
CA SER A 302 -10.86 8.51 1.82
C SER A 302 -9.99 7.37 2.31
N VAL A 303 -9.48 6.55 1.41
CA VAL A 303 -8.57 5.45 1.76
C VAL A 303 -7.37 5.97 2.54
N ARG A 304 -6.77 7.10 2.13
CA ARG A 304 -5.66 7.73 2.88
C ARG A 304 -6.07 8.15 4.29
N ARG A 305 -7.25 8.73 4.44
CA ARG A 305 -7.76 9.07 5.78
C ARG A 305 -7.96 7.83 6.64
N CYS A 306 -8.34 6.71 6.04
CA CYS A 306 -8.44 5.44 6.76
C CYS A 306 -7.08 4.95 7.26
N PHE A 307 -5.98 5.10 6.50
CA PHE A 307 -4.64 4.76 6.98
C PHE A 307 -4.25 5.57 8.21
N TYR A 308 -4.53 6.88 8.19
CA TYR A 308 -4.35 7.74 9.36
C TYR A 308 -5.14 7.24 10.58
N LEU A 309 -6.43 6.93 10.40
CA LEU A 309 -7.32 6.50 11.48
C LEU A 309 -6.89 5.14 12.04
N GLN A 310 -6.54 4.19 11.17
CA GLN A 310 -6.07 2.86 11.59
C GLN A 310 -4.72 2.90 12.30
N SER A 311 -3.76 3.67 11.80
CA SER A 311 -2.47 3.86 12.51
C SER A 311 -2.67 4.49 13.89
N THR A 312 -3.67 5.36 14.04
CA THR A 312 -4.06 5.92 15.35
C THR A 312 -4.70 4.87 16.25
N SER A 313 -5.61 4.03 15.70
CA SER A 313 -6.23 2.92 16.43
C SER A 313 -5.18 1.86 16.83
N PHE A 314 -4.22 1.58 15.95
CA PHE A 314 -3.11 0.68 16.25
C PHE A 314 -2.24 1.20 17.40
N LEU A 315 -1.88 2.50 17.38
CA LEU A 315 -1.14 3.11 18.51
C LEU A 315 -1.91 2.98 19.82
N ARG A 316 -3.22 3.26 19.83
CA ARG A 316 -4.05 3.11 21.03
C ARG A 316 -4.12 1.65 21.50
N MET A 317 -4.28 0.71 20.59
CA MET A 317 -4.30 -0.73 20.88
C MET A 317 -3.05 -1.18 21.65
N ILE A 318 -1.84 -0.76 21.22
CA ILE A 318 -0.61 -1.12 21.91
C ILE A 318 -0.43 -0.36 23.22
N GLN A 319 -0.90 0.88 23.33
CA GLN A 319 -0.81 1.68 24.56
C GLN A 319 -1.71 1.16 25.67
N GLU A 320 -2.93 0.77 25.31
CA GLU A 320 -3.94 0.27 26.26
C GLU A 320 -3.91 -1.26 26.40
N LYS A 321 -3.09 -1.95 25.59
CA LYS A 321 -3.03 -3.42 25.48
C LYS A 321 -4.42 -4.04 25.23
N ASP A 322 -5.23 -3.39 24.45
CA ASP A 322 -6.59 -3.79 24.14
C ASP A 322 -6.79 -3.97 22.62
N LEU A 323 -6.83 -5.21 22.19
CA LEU A 323 -7.06 -5.62 20.80
C LEU A 323 -8.41 -5.15 20.23
N SER A 324 -9.40 -4.82 21.07
CA SER A 324 -10.70 -4.34 20.62
C SER A 324 -10.65 -2.94 19.99
N LEU A 325 -9.59 -2.17 20.29
CA LEU A 325 -9.37 -0.82 19.76
C LEU A 325 -8.87 -0.80 18.32
N TYR A 326 -8.51 -1.95 17.76
CA TYR A 326 -8.15 -2.10 16.37
C TYR A 326 -9.13 -3.05 15.65
N GLU A 327 -9.86 -2.51 14.69
CA GLU A 327 -10.73 -3.31 13.83
C GLU A 327 -10.23 -3.22 12.38
N PRO A 328 -9.76 -4.34 11.79
CA PRO A 328 -9.37 -4.39 10.40
C PRO A 328 -10.55 -4.07 9.46
N ILE A 329 -10.25 -3.55 8.28
CA ILE A 329 -11.30 -3.34 7.29
C ILE A 329 -11.86 -4.67 6.80
N ARG A 330 -13.17 -4.70 6.65
CA ARG A 330 -13.92 -5.78 5.98
C ARG A 330 -14.92 -5.15 5.03
N ILE A 331 -14.64 -5.27 3.72
CA ILE A 331 -15.54 -4.77 2.67
C ILE A 331 -16.74 -5.72 2.48
N ARG A 332 -17.80 -5.18 1.87
CA ARG A 332 -19.06 -5.93 1.59
C ARG A 332 -19.19 -6.22 0.11
#